data_c359e1bbeeb991b46923cfcaafbf63d9
#
_entry.id   c359e1bbeeb991b46923cfcaafbf63d9
#
_cell.length_a   1.000
_cell.length_b   1.000
_cell.length_c   1.000
_cell.angle_alpha   90.00
_cell.angle_beta   90.00
_cell.angle_gamma   90.00
#
_symmetry.space_group_name_H-M   'P 1'
#
loop_
_entity.id
_entity.type
_entity.pdbx_description
1 polymer ?
#
loop_
_entity_poly.entity_id
_entity_poly.type
_entity_poly.pdbx_seq_one_letter_code
_entity_poly.pdbx_strand_id
1 'polypeptide(L)'
;MNDFKFLATLLLQHHLKLKKDMQKKILWFTLTLLLANTLQINAQYAKTDSTYKKYFVGSTLFLFGNLDKVNPPGFAQLNVGYRLTGKDVISLELITWKHAWPLGINPFYNNEYGTPAEKFPGYIREFGIGLVYQRYIWKGLYIAVHAMPMWQTFKNENGDKVDKGFIIFNTNRIGYHVKIFKDKLFIEPSLGIAGRAFYTEMPDGFKQKDDKWPKYTPEPGLHFGFNF
;
A
#
# COMPACT_ATOMS: atom_id res chain seq x y z
N MET A 1 -47.60 7.60 7.99
CA MET A 1 -46.29 8.24 7.67
C MET A 1 -45.08 7.48 8.24
N ASN A 2 -45.24 6.67 9.28
CA ASN A 2 -44.14 5.87 9.86
C ASN A 2 -43.79 4.63 9.06
N ASP A 3 -44.74 3.98 8.39
CA ASP A 3 -44.51 2.74 7.64
C ASP A 3 -43.67 2.94 6.40
N PHE A 4 -43.79 4.10 5.73
CA PHE A 4 -42.98 4.42 4.55
C PHE A 4 -41.49 4.62 4.88
N LYS A 5 -41.19 5.26 6.03
CA LYS A 5 -39.80 5.42 6.51
C LYS A 5 -39.19 4.09 6.89
N PHE A 6 -39.96 3.22 7.53
CA PHE A 6 -39.51 1.88 7.90
C PHE A 6 -39.16 1.04 6.67
N LEU A 7 -40.03 1.02 5.67
CA LEU A 7 -39.82 0.29 4.41
C LEU A 7 -38.57 0.80 3.65
N ALA A 8 -38.39 2.12 3.58
CA ALA A 8 -37.24 2.74 2.95
C ALA A 8 -35.92 2.37 3.64
N THR A 9 -35.91 2.32 4.99
CA THR A 9 -34.73 1.92 5.78
C THR A 9 -34.39 0.44 5.54
N LEU A 10 -35.39 -0.43 5.47
CA LEU A 10 -35.21 -1.86 5.22
C LEU A 10 -34.64 -2.13 3.82
N LEU A 11 -35.16 -1.43 2.81
CA LEU A 11 -34.66 -1.50 1.43
C LEU A 11 -33.22 -1.00 1.32
N LEU A 12 -32.88 0.09 2.02
CA LEU A 12 -31.54 0.64 2.04
C LEU A 12 -30.54 -0.33 2.71
N GLN A 13 -30.91 -0.92 3.86
CA GLN A 13 -30.10 -1.92 4.52
C GLN A 13 -29.89 -3.18 3.63
N HIS A 14 -30.93 -3.64 2.99
CA HIS A 14 -30.84 -4.76 2.06
C HIS A 14 -29.94 -4.46 0.87
N HIS A 15 -30.04 -3.27 0.28
CA HIS A 15 -29.17 -2.81 -0.80
C HIS A 15 -27.70 -2.72 -0.39
N LEU A 16 -27.41 -2.18 0.80
CA LEU A 16 -26.07 -2.10 1.35
C LEU A 16 -25.46 -3.49 1.63
N LYS A 17 -26.27 -4.43 2.10
CA LYS A 17 -25.84 -5.82 2.33
C LYS A 17 -25.50 -6.50 1.00
N LEU A 18 -26.33 -6.38 -0.02
CA LEU A 18 -26.07 -6.92 -1.37
C LEU A 18 -24.79 -6.34 -1.98
N LYS A 19 -24.57 -5.04 -1.83
CA LYS A 19 -23.35 -4.37 -2.32
C LYS A 19 -22.10 -4.90 -1.64
N LYS A 20 -22.13 -5.12 -0.31
CA LYS A 20 -21.01 -5.73 0.44
C LYS A 20 -20.74 -7.17 0.02
N ASP A 21 -21.78 -7.96 -0.19
CA ASP A 21 -21.62 -9.37 -0.60
C ASP A 21 -21.10 -9.48 -2.05
N MET A 22 -21.52 -8.59 -2.93
CA MET A 22 -20.99 -8.51 -4.28
C MET A 22 -19.51 -8.11 -4.30
N GLN A 23 -19.10 -7.15 -3.48
CA GLN A 23 -17.69 -6.75 -3.34
C GLN A 23 -16.81 -7.91 -2.83
N LYS A 24 -17.30 -8.67 -1.84
CA LYS A 24 -16.60 -9.89 -1.37
C LYS A 24 -16.47 -10.93 -2.48
N LYS A 25 -17.52 -11.19 -3.24
CA LYS A 25 -17.48 -12.15 -4.36
C LYS A 25 -16.49 -11.72 -5.44
N ILE A 26 -16.47 -10.44 -5.79
CA ILE A 26 -15.50 -9.88 -6.76
C ILE A 26 -14.08 -10.05 -6.23
N LEU A 27 -13.83 -9.74 -4.96
CA LEU A 27 -12.52 -9.89 -4.34
C LEU A 27 -12.04 -11.36 -4.38
N TRP A 28 -12.90 -12.31 -3.98
CA TRP A 28 -12.58 -13.73 -4.02
C TRP A 28 -12.38 -14.25 -5.44
N PHE A 29 -13.21 -13.82 -6.39
CA PHE A 29 -13.07 -14.17 -7.80
C PHE A 29 -11.75 -13.65 -8.39
N THR A 30 -11.39 -12.40 -8.09
CA THR A 30 -10.11 -11.81 -8.52
C THR A 30 -8.93 -12.54 -7.90
N LEU A 31 -8.99 -12.89 -6.62
CA LEU A 31 -7.95 -13.65 -5.93
C LEU A 31 -7.81 -15.07 -6.52
N THR A 32 -8.93 -15.74 -6.81
CA THR A 32 -8.95 -17.07 -7.42
C THR A 32 -8.40 -17.04 -8.86
N LEU A 33 -8.73 -15.99 -9.62
CA LEU A 33 -8.21 -15.81 -10.98
C LEU A 33 -6.69 -15.56 -10.98
N LEU A 34 -6.20 -14.79 -10.03
CA LEU A 34 -4.76 -14.58 -9.82
C LEU A 34 -4.05 -15.88 -9.45
N LEU A 35 -4.62 -16.67 -8.54
CA LEU A 35 -4.08 -17.97 -8.12
C LEU A 35 -4.14 -19.02 -9.24
N ALA A 36 -5.21 -19.09 -10.01
CA ALA A 36 -5.37 -20.07 -11.09
C ALA A 36 -4.37 -19.84 -12.23
N ASN A 37 -4.02 -18.59 -12.54
CA ASN A 37 -3.01 -18.26 -13.55
C ASN A 37 -1.57 -18.54 -13.09
N THR A 38 -1.32 -18.72 -11.78
CA THR A 38 0.02 -19.03 -11.27
C THR A 38 0.42 -20.48 -11.46
N LEU A 39 -0.53 -21.40 -11.60
CA LEU A 39 -0.29 -22.86 -11.64
C LEU A 39 0.19 -23.38 -13.01
N GLN A 40 0.10 -22.60 -14.09
CA GLN A 40 0.42 -23.08 -15.46
C GLN A 40 1.69 -22.50 -16.08
N ILE A 41 2.53 -21.74 -15.35
CA ILE A 41 3.70 -21.13 -15.96
C ILE A 41 4.98 -21.82 -15.53
N ASN A 42 5.43 -22.68 -16.43
CA ASN A 42 6.67 -23.44 -16.35
C ASN A 42 7.90 -22.61 -15.90
N ALA A 43 8.66 -23.23 -15.00
CA ALA A 43 9.97 -22.80 -14.49
C ALA A 43 11.07 -22.60 -15.58
N GLN A 44 10.69 -22.49 -16.83
CA GLN A 44 11.62 -22.48 -17.96
C GLN A 44 12.45 -21.20 -18.06
N TYR A 45 11.96 -20.07 -17.53
CA TYR A 45 12.67 -18.79 -17.56
C TYR A 45 13.84 -18.70 -16.55
N ALA A 46 13.74 -19.41 -15.44
CA ALA A 46 14.78 -19.42 -14.40
C ALA A 46 16.03 -20.22 -14.80
N LYS A 47 15.88 -21.18 -15.74
CA LYS A 47 17.01 -22.03 -16.20
C LYS A 47 17.92 -21.36 -17.23
N THR A 48 17.48 -20.29 -17.89
CA THR A 48 18.22 -19.66 -18.99
C THR A 48 18.87 -18.33 -18.64
N ASP A 49 18.50 -17.70 -17.51
CA ASP A 49 19.09 -16.44 -17.06
C ASP A 49 20.21 -16.72 -16.04
N SER A 50 21.46 -16.62 -16.49
CA SER A 50 22.64 -16.79 -15.62
C SER A 50 22.78 -15.72 -14.53
N THR A 51 21.99 -14.65 -14.59
CA THR A 51 21.96 -13.58 -13.58
C THR A 51 20.84 -13.78 -12.54
N TYR A 52 19.99 -14.79 -12.71
CA TYR A 52 18.87 -15.06 -11.80
C TYR A 52 19.34 -15.29 -10.38
N LYS A 53 18.79 -14.49 -9.47
CA LYS A 53 18.97 -14.59 -8.03
C LYS A 53 17.64 -14.88 -7.37
N LYS A 54 17.63 -15.78 -6.42
CA LYS A 54 16.42 -16.32 -5.82
C LYS A 54 15.83 -15.44 -4.73
N TYR A 55 16.70 -14.74 -4.00
CA TYR A 55 16.31 -13.90 -2.88
C TYR A 55 16.73 -12.45 -3.12
N PHE A 56 16.05 -11.54 -2.48
CA PHE A 56 16.46 -10.15 -2.42
C PHE A 56 16.08 -9.51 -1.09
N VAL A 57 16.80 -8.45 -0.77
CA VAL A 57 16.46 -7.49 0.27
C VAL A 57 16.43 -6.11 -0.37
N GLY A 58 15.48 -5.28 0.05
CA GLY A 58 15.33 -3.96 -0.55
C GLY A 58 14.60 -2.99 0.34
N SER A 59 14.46 -1.79 -0.17
CA SER A 59 13.74 -0.69 0.44
C SER A 59 13.23 0.27 -0.64
N THR A 60 12.75 1.44 -0.23
CA THR A 60 12.30 2.51 -1.13
C THR A 60 13.08 3.79 -0.87
N LEU A 61 13.23 4.62 -1.91
CA LEU A 61 13.87 5.94 -1.76
C LEU A 61 13.07 6.91 -0.87
N PHE A 62 11.83 6.58 -0.53
CA PHE A 62 11.06 7.35 0.46
C PHE A 62 11.74 7.43 1.83
N LEU A 63 12.70 6.54 2.13
CA LEU A 63 13.60 6.66 3.28
C LEU A 63 14.29 8.03 3.37
N PHE A 64 14.61 8.65 2.24
CA PHE A 64 15.24 9.97 2.21
C PHE A 64 14.30 11.10 2.63
N GLY A 65 12.99 10.87 2.71
CA GLY A 65 12.04 11.78 3.33
C GLY A 65 12.40 12.09 4.80
N ASN A 66 13.11 11.20 5.48
CA ASN A 66 13.60 11.43 6.83
C ASN A 66 14.64 12.57 6.94
N LEU A 67 15.18 13.03 5.81
CA LEU A 67 16.08 14.18 5.74
C LEU A 67 15.31 15.52 5.76
N ASP A 68 13.98 15.49 5.65
CA ASP A 68 13.16 16.69 5.85
C ASP A 68 13.34 17.20 7.28
N LYS A 69 13.79 18.46 7.39
CA LYS A 69 14.04 19.10 8.70
C LYS A 69 12.77 19.58 9.39
N VAL A 70 11.70 19.79 8.63
CA VAL A 70 10.44 20.36 9.13
C VAL A 70 9.50 19.26 9.62
N ASN A 71 9.35 18.19 8.85
CA ASN A 71 8.44 17.10 9.17
C ASN A 71 8.99 15.74 8.72
N PRO A 72 10.05 15.26 9.39
CA PRO A 72 10.58 13.94 9.06
C PRO A 72 9.53 12.86 9.28
N PRO A 73 9.25 12.02 8.27
CA PRO A 73 8.19 11.00 8.37
C PRO A 73 8.54 9.85 9.34
N GLY A 74 9.75 9.81 9.87
CA GLY A 74 10.20 8.69 10.70
C GLY A 74 9.92 7.35 10.01
N PHE A 75 10.17 7.33 8.69
CA PHE A 75 9.87 6.22 7.81
C PHE A 75 11.00 5.22 7.77
N ALA A 76 10.69 3.94 7.88
CA ALA A 76 11.59 2.86 7.53
C ALA A 76 10.80 1.74 6.87
N GLN A 77 11.37 1.15 5.82
CA GLN A 77 10.82 0.00 5.12
C GLN A 77 11.91 -0.99 4.80
N LEU A 78 11.64 -2.26 5.06
CA LEU A 78 12.48 -3.39 4.69
C LEU A 78 11.64 -4.38 3.89
N ASN A 79 12.09 -4.71 2.69
CA ASN A 79 11.46 -5.71 1.83
C ASN A 79 12.37 -6.93 1.77
N VAL A 80 11.81 -8.10 2.03
CA VAL A 80 12.49 -9.38 1.88
C VAL A 80 11.70 -10.22 0.90
N GLY A 81 12.30 -10.57 -0.23
CA GLY A 81 11.59 -11.22 -1.31
C GLY A 81 12.19 -12.53 -1.77
N TYR A 82 11.32 -13.33 -2.35
CA TYR A 82 11.61 -14.64 -2.91
C TYR A 82 11.00 -14.76 -4.31
N ARG A 83 11.81 -15.13 -5.28
CA ARG A 83 11.36 -15.38 -6.64
C ARG A 83 10.88 -16.83 -6.75
N LEU A 84 9.56 -17.00 -6.79
CA LEU A 84 8.90 -18.32 -6.95
C LEU A 84 9.25 -18.94 -8.30
N THR A 85 9.22 -18.12 -9.33
CA THR A 85 9.53 -18.48 -10.72
C THR A 85 10.35 -17.38 -11.36
N GLY A 86 10.72 -17.54 -12.62
CA GLY A 86 11.35 -16.45 -13.40
C GLY A 86 10.43 -15.23 -13.63
N LYS A 87 9.14 -15.34 -13.30
CA LYS A 87 8.15 -14.28 -13.47
C LYS A 87 7.47 -13.86 -12.18
N ASP A 88 7.32 -14.75 -11.22
CA ASP A 88 6.51 -14.53 -10.03
C ASP A 88 7.39 -14.34 -8.80
N VAL A 89 7.13 -13.30 -8.05
CA VAL A 89 7.85 -12.92 -6.85
C VAL A 89 6.86 -12.69 -5.72
N ILE A 90 7.21 -13.16 -4.54
CA ILE A 90 6.54 -12.79 -3.29
C ILE A 90 7.53 -12.08 -2.40
N SER A 91 7.06 -11.09 -1.63
CA SER A 91 7.89 -10.45 -0.61
C SER A 91 7.07 -10.06 0.61
N LEU A 92 7.78 -9.98 1.73
CA LEU A 92 7.29 -9.37 2.95
C LEU A 92 7.86 -7.95 3.04
N GLU A 93 7.00 -7.01 3.45
CA GLU A 93 7.38 -5.62 3.73
C GLU A 93 7.16 -5.35 5.21
N LEU A 94 8.21 -4.92 5.89
CA LEU A 94 8.13 -4.36 7.24
C LEU A 94 8.22 -2.86 7.10
N ILE A 95 7.23 -2.14 7.63
CA ILE A 95 7.14 -0.69 7.47
C ILE A 95 6.82 -0.02 8.79
N THR A 96 7.40 1.12 9.00
CA THR A 96 6.99 2.07 10.05
C THR A 96 6.96 3.47 9.48
N TRP A 97 5.97 4.25 9.91
CA TRP A 97 5.72 5.56 9.37
C TRP A 97 5.10 6.49 10.42
N LYS A 98 5.46 7.77 10.35
CA LYS A 98 4.82 8.85 11.12
C LYS A 98 4.35 9.91 10.14
N HIS A 99 3.10 10.28 10.17
CA HIS A 99 2.59 11.37 9.34
C HIS A 99 1.65 12.29 10.12
N ALA A 100 1.81 13.58 9.87
CA ALA A 100 1.05 14.64 10.53
C ALA A 100 -0.01 15.26 9.59
N TRP A 101 -0.09 14.81 8.35
CA TRP A 101 -1.10 15.18 7.36
C TRP A 101 -1.82 13.96 6.82
N PRO A 102 -3.10 14.09 6.40
CA PRO A 102 -3.79 13.05 5.66
C PRO A 102 -2.98 12.56 4.46
N LEU A 103 -3.21 11.33 4.02
CA LEU A 103 -2.45 10.64 2.98
C LEU A 103 -0.99 10.33 3.34
N GLY A 104 -0.34 11.09 4.21
CA GLY A 104 1.07 10.95 4.59
C GLY A 104 2.07 11.25 3.47
N ILE A 105 1.63 11.34 2.22
CA ILE A 105 2.42 11.66 1.03
C ILE A 105 1.77 12.85 0.34
N ASN A 106 2.57 13.80 -0.11
CA ASN A 106 2.06 14.92 -0.91
C ASN A 106 1.49 14.38 -2.24
N PRO A 107 0.22 14.62 -2.54
CA PRO A 107 -0.41 14.12 -3.77
C PRO A 107 0.05 14.84 -5.04
N PHE A 108 0.86 15.90 -4.93
CA PHE A 108 1.42 16.73 -6.03
C PHE A 108 0.39 17.50 -6.89
N TYR A 109 -0.91 17.25 -6.71
CA TYR A 109 -1.96 17.89 -7.50
C TYR A 109 -2.84 18.87 -6.68
N ASN A 110 -2.55 19.04 -5.39
CA ASN A 110 -3.31 19.92 -4.53
C ASN A 110 -2.37 20.77 -3.66
N ASN A 111 -2.47 22.10 -3.81
CA ASN A 111 -1.66 23.05 -3.09
C ASN A 111 -2.06 23.24 -1.61
N GLU A 112 -3.21 22.71 -1.20
CA GLU A 112 -3.65 22.76 0.21
C GLU A 112 -2.89 21.76 1.08
N TYR A 113 -2.32 20.70 0.47
CA TYR A 113 -1.54 19.71 1.20
C TYR A 113 -0.29 20.35 1.82
N GLY A 114 -0.05 20.01 3.09
CA GLY A 114 1.11 20.51 3.84
C GLY A 114 0.86 21.86 4.53
N THR A 115 -0.29 22.49 4.30
CA THR A 115 -0.66 23.72 5.01
C THR A 115 -0.99 23.42 6.48
N PRO A 116 -0.81 24.39 7.41
CA PRO A 116 -1.22 24.20 8.82
C PRO A 116 -2.70 23.90 8.97
N ALA A 117 -3.56 24.38 8.05
CA ALA A 117 -5.00 24.17 8.08
C ALA A 117 -5.38 22.69 7.87
N GLU A 118 -4.61 21.92 7.12
CA GLU A 118 -4.85 20.53 6.80
C GLU A 118 -4.11 19.55 7.73
N LYS A 119 -3.26 20.04 8.61
CA LYS A 119 -2.53 19.24 9.59
C LYS A 119 -3.48 18.56 10.58
N PHE A 120 -3.17 17.33 10.95
CA PHE A 120 -3.83 16.64 12.06
C PHE A 120 -3.59 17.37 13.39
N PRO A 121 -4.48 17.22 14.38
CA PRO A 121 -4.25 17.73 15.75
C PRO A 121 -3.20 16.89 16.49
N GLY A 122 -2.09 16.63 15.82
CA GLY A 122 -1.01 15.76 16.24
C GLY A 122 -0.44 14.97 15.08
N TYR A 123 -0.27 13.67 15.25
CA TYR A 123 0.24 12.77 14.21
C TYR A 123 -0.22 11.33 14.40
N ILE A 124 -0.17 10.56 13.33
CA ILE A 124 -0.40 9.12 13.32
C ILE A 124 0.96 8.42 13.24
N ARG A 125 1.19 7.46 14.13
CA ARG A 125 2.33 6.54 14.05
C ARG A 125 1.83 5.17 13.63
N GLU A 126 2.42 4.63 12.58
CA GLU A 126 2.04 3.37 11.97
C GLU A 126 3.18 2.36 12.03
N PHE A 127 2.78 1.10 12.17
CA PHE A 127 3.63 -0.06 11.97
C PHE A 127 2.86 -1.09 11.16
N GLY A 128 3.47 -1.66 10.12
CA GLY A 128 2.83 -2.61 9.22
C GLY A 128 3.72 -3.78 8.84
N ILE A 129 3.05 -4.88 8.51
CA ILE A 129 3.67 -6.07 7.90
C ILE A 129 2.88 -6.36 6.64
N GLY A 130 3.46 -6.12 5.47
CA GLY A 130 2.82 -6.27 4.18
C GLY A 130 3.20 -7.56 3.46
N LEU A 131 2.30 -8.02 2.62
CA LEU A 131 2.54 -9.06 1.63
C LEU A 131 2.47 -8.44 0.23
N VAL A 132 3.46 -8.75 -0.60
CA VAL A 132 3.52 -8.31 -1.98
C VAL A 132 3.56 -9.50 -2.91
N TYR A 133 2.74 -9.45 -3.95
CA TYR A 133 2.88 -10.30 -5.11
C TYR A 133 3.24 -9.44 -6.32
N GLN A 134 4.33 -9.80 -7.01
CA GLN A 134 4.84 -9.12 -8.20
C GLN A 134 4.97 -10.12 -9.33
N ARG A 135 4.52 -9.74 -10.52
CA ARG A 135 4.62 -10.57 -11.72
C ARG A 135 5.27 -9.80 -12.87
N TYR A 136 6.36 -10.33 -13.38
CA TYR A 136 6.99 -9.84 -14.59
C TYR A 136 6.16 -10.19 -15.82
N ILE A 137 5.80 -9.17 -16.59
CA ILE A 137 4.99 -9.32 -17.80
C ILE A 137 5.91 -9.42 -19.03
N TRP A 138 6.91 -8.55 -19.11
CA TRP A 138 7.81 -8.47 -20.25
C TRP A 138 9.11 -7.77 -19.88
N LYS A 139 10.27 -8.43 -20.10
CA LYS A 139 11.64 -7.86 -20.01
C LYS A 139 11.91 -6.95 -18.78
N GLY A 140 11.40 -7.25 -17.63
CA GLY A 140 11.55 -6.40 -16.44
C GLY A 140 10.34 -5.52 -16.14
N LEU A 141 9.43 -5.34 -17.10
CA LEU A 141 8.13 -4.72 -16.81
C LEU A 141 7.33 -5.66 -15.91
N TYR A 142 6.78 -5.12 -14.84
CA TYR A 142 5.99 -5.90 -13.89
C TYR A 142 4.72 -5.18 -13.45
N ILE A 143 3.79 -5.96 -12.95
CA ILE A 143 2.68 -5.50 -12.10
C ILE A 143 2.89 -6.05 -10.69
N ALA A 144 2.47 -5.29 -9.69
CA ALA A 144 2.53 -5.72 -8.29
C ALA A 144 1.28 -5.30 -7.52
N VAL A 145 0.89 -6.15 -6.58
CA VAL A 145 -0.19 -5.88 -5.63
C VAL A 145 0.39 -5.99 -4.22
N HIS A 146 0.20 -4.94 -3.45
CA HIS A 146 0.61 -4.86 -2.05
C HIS A 146 -0.63 -4.89 -1.17
N ALA A 147 -0.63 -5.70 -0.14
CA ALA A 147 -1.63 -5.72 0.93
C ALA A 147 -0.90 -5.56 2.26
N MET A 148 -1.12 -4.44 2.94
CA MET A 148 -0.36 -4.04 4.10
C MET A 148 -1.28 -3.72 5.28
N PRO A 149 -1.57 -4.68 6.14
CA PRO A 149 -2.17 -4.42 7.44
C PRO A 149 -1.22 -3.56 8.29
N MET A 150 -1.73 -2.47 8.81
CA MET A 150 -0.97 -1.51 9.62
C MET A 150 -1.72 -1.17 10.89
N TRP A 151 -1.01 -1.20 11.99
CA TRP A 151 -1.50 -0.74 13.29
C TRP A 151 -1.17 0.73 13.46
N GLN A 152 -2.18 1.52 13.81
CA GLN A 152 -2.11 2.96 13.99
C GLN A 152 -2.13 3.32 15.46
N THR A 153 -1.35 4.32 15.84
CA THR A 153 -1.42 5.00 17.12
C THR A 153 -1.60 6.48 16.84
N PHE A 154 -2.76 7.01 17.21
CA PHE A 154 -3.05 8.44 17.14
C PHE A 154 -2.44 9.13 18.35
N LYS A 155 -1.71 10.20 18.12
CA LYS A 155 -1.00 10.97 19.15
C LYS A 155 -1.32 12.45 19.00
N ASN A 156 -1.45 13.15 20.14
CA ASN A 156 -1.57 14.60 20.14
C ASN A 156 -0.22 15.27 19.83
N GLU A 157 -0.19 16.61 19.83
CA GLU A 157 1.03 17.38 19.56
C GLU A 157 2.12 17.16 20.61
N ASN A 158 1.75 16.84 21.85
CA ASN A 158 2.67 16.52 22.96
C ASN A 158 3.24 15.10 22.86
N GLY A 159 2.73 14.28 21.95
CA GLY A 159 3.12 12.89 21.78
C GLY A 159 2.36 11.91 22.65
N ASP A 160 1.35 12.36 23.42
CA ASP A 160 0.50 11.48 24.21
C ASP A 160 -0.42 10.69 23.29
N LYS A 161 -0.66 9.45 23.65
CA LYS A 161 -1.58 8.60 22.93
C LYS A 161 -3.02 9.06 23.13
N VAL A 162 -3.72 9.32 22.01
CA VAL A 162 -5.15 9.64 21.98
C VAL A 162 -5.98 8.37 21.76
N ASP A 163 -5.58 7.56 20.75
CA ASP A 163 -6.32 6.35 20.38
C ASP A 163 -5.43 5.36 19.61
N LYS A 164 -6.02 4.21 19.27
CA LYS A 164 -5.44 3.20 18.38
C LYS A 164 -6.37 2.95 17.21
N GLY A 165 -5.80 2.58 16.09
CA GLY A 165 -6.54 2.20 14.91
C GLY A 165 -5.85 1.07 14.14
N PHE A 166 -6.53 0.64 13.11
CA PHE A 166 -6.04 -0.37 12.19
C PHE A 166 -6.47 -0.02 10.77
N ILE A 167 -5.57 -0.21 9.82
CA ILE A 167 -5.81 0.04 8.41
C ILE A 167 -5.25 -1.12 7.60
N ILE A 168 -5.92 -1.48 6.51
CA ILE A 168 -5.34 -2.28 5.44
C ILE A 168 -5.04 -1.32 4.29
N PHE A 169 -3.79 -0.96 4.18
CA PHE A 169 -3.29 -0.16 3.07
C PHE A 169 -3.00 -1.08 1.89
N ASN A 170 -3.37 -0.67 0.70
CA ASN A 170 -3.10 -1.43 -0.51
C ASN A 170 -2.51 -0.53 -1.59
N THR A 171 -1.62 -1.11 -2.39
CA THR A 171 -1.09 -0.45 -3.59
C THR A 171 -1.09 -1.42 -4.75
N ASN A 172 -1.56 -0.96 -5.90
CA ASN A 172 -1.44 -1.67 -7.17
C ASN A 172 -0.47 -0.88 -8.05
N ARG A 173 0.61 -1.52 -8.51
CA ARG A 173 1.71 -0.86 -9.21
C ARG A 173 1.96 -1.48 -10.57
N ILE A 174 2.40 -0.64 -11.50
CA ILE A 174 3.17 -1.03 -12.68
C ILE A 174 4.57 -0.45 -12.53
N GLY A 175 5.59 -1.24 -12.81
CA GLY A 175 6.97 -0.80 -12.65
C GLY A 175 7.92 -1.54 -13.57
N TYR A 176 9.18 -1.14 -13.53
CA TYR A 176 10.23 -1.74 -14.33
C TYR A 176 11.45 -2.08 -13.49
N HIS A 177 11.88 -3.33 -13.54
CA HIS A 177 13.07 -3.83 -12.85
C HIS A 177 14.33 -3.58 -13.68
N VAL A 178 15.15 -2.64 -13.24
CA VAL A 178 16.44 -2.32 -13.85
C VAL A 178 17.54 -3.09 -13.12
N LYS A 179 18.19 -3.98 -13.85
CA LYS A 179 19.31 -4.78 -13.33
C LYS A 179 20.60 -3.98 -13.36
N ILE A 180 21.34 -4.01 -12.25
CA ILE A 180 22.63 -3.34 -12.08
C ILE A 180 23.63 -4.38 -11.62
N PHE A 181 24.87 -4.32 -12.12
CA PHE A 181 25.97 -5.24 -11.81
C PHE A 181 25.57 -6.73 -11.95
N LYS A 182 25.04 -7.12 -13.12
CA LYS A 182 24.55 -8.48 -13.39
C LYS A 182 23.47 -8.93 -12.38
N ASP A 183 22.51 -8.05 -12.12
CA ASP A 183 21.41 -8.24 -11.19
C ASP A 183 21.82 -8.46 -9.71
N LYS A 184 23.01 -8.03 -9.31
CA LYS A 184 23.37 -7.96 -7.89
C LYS A 184 22.63 -6.85 -7.18
N LEU A 185 22.47 -5.71 -7.85
CA LEU A 185 21.66 -4.58 -7.41
C LEU A 185 20.51 -4.37 -8.40
N PHE A 186 19.45 -3.80 -7.92
CA PHE A 186 18.33 -3.39 -8.76
C PHE A 186 17.75 -2.05 -8.32
N ILE A 187 17.10 -1.39 -9.28
CA ILE A 187 16.24 -0.22 -9.06
C ILE A 187 14.92 -0.51 -9.76
N GLU A 188 13.81 -0.18 -9.12
CA GLU A 188 12.46 -0.39 -9.64
C GLU A 188 11.65 0.90 -9.59
N PRO A 189 11.76 1.77 -10.63
CA PRO A 189 10.79 2.85 -10.81
C PRO A 189 9.41 2.26 -11.07
N SER A 190 8.40 2.86 -10.46
CA SER A 190 7.02 2.39 -10.57
C SER A 190 6.02 3.54 -10.42
N LEU A 191 4.81 3.30 -10.92
CA LEU A 191 3.65 4.14 -10.69
C LEU A 191 2.54 3.24 -10.17
N GLY A 192 1.92 3.65 -9.09
CA GLY A 192 0.85 2.90 -8.44
C GLY A 192 -0.35 3.76 -8.13
N ILE A 193 -1.40 3.07 -7.69
CA ILE A 193 -2.53 3.66 -7.00
C ILE A 193 -2.52 3.06 -5.60
N ALA A 194 -2.29 3.91 -4.63
CA ALA A 194 -2.26 3.58 -3.22
C ALA A 194 -3.55 4.00 -2.52
N GLY A 195 -3.97 3.25 -1.53
CA GLY A 195 -5.18 3.59 -0.79
C GLY A 195 -5.50 2.67 0.36
N ARG A 196 -6.68 2.87 0.91
CA ARG A 196 -7.18 2.20 2.10
C ARG A 196 -8.33 1.26 1.76
N ALA A 197 -8.03 -0.04 1.72
CA ALA A 197 -9.06 -1.06 1.50
C ALA A 197 -9.98 -1.24 2.71
N PHE A 198 -9.43 -1.04 3.91
CA PHE A 198 -10.15 -1.08 5.18
C PHE A 198 -9.48 -0.13 6.17
N TYR A 199 -10.25 0.48 7.05
CA TYR A 199 -9.74 1.26 8.19
C TYR A 199 -10.78 1.31 9.32
N THR A 200 -10.31 1.34 10.55
CA THR A 200 -11.12 1.63 11.72
C THR A 200 -11.44 3.13 11.79
N GLU A 201 -12.49 3.51 12.50
CA GLU A 201 -12.84 4.91 12.68
C GLU A 201 -11.70 5.67 13.36
N MET A 202 -11.42 6.87 12.87
CA MET A 202 -10.41 7.74 13.45
C MET A 202 -11.03 8.63 14.52
N PRO A 203 -10.26 9.13 15.51
CA PRO A 203 -10.72 10.18 16.41
C PRO A 203 -11.21 11.42 15.62
N ASP A 204 -12.26 12.07 16.12
CA ASP A 204 -12.99 13.15 15.42
C ASP A 204 -12.07 14.21 14.77
N GLY A 205 -11.10 14.73 15.50
CA GLY A 205 -10.18 15.74 14.98
C GLY A 205 -9.31 15.24 13.82
N PHE A 206 -8.95 13.97 13.79
CA PHE A 206 -8.23 13.33 12.69
C PHE A 206 -9.16 13.04 11.53
N LYS A 207 -10.32 12.47 11.82
CA LYS A 207 -11.36 12.15 10.83
C LYS A 207 -11.77 13.37 10.03
N GLN A 208 -12.03 14.51 10.68
CA GLN A 208 -12.42 15.75 10.03
C GLN A 208 -11.41 16.24 8.97
N LYS A 209 -10.11 16.03 9.20
CA LYS A 209 -9.06 16.36 8.26
C LYS A 209 -8.97 15.32 7.14
N ASP A 210 -9.07 14.05 7.51
CA ASP A 210 -8.91 12.94 6.59
C ASP A 210 -10.06 12.82 5.58
N ASP A 211 -11.30 13.10 5.99
CA ASP A 211 -12.50 12.98 5.14
C ASP A 211 -12.50 13.93 3.91
N LYS A 212 -11.66 14.95 3.92
CA LYS A 212 -11.49 15.88 2.79
C LYS A 212 -10.66 15.29 1.65
N TRP A 213 -9.92 14.24 1.92
CA TRP A 213 -8.96 13.67 0.98
C TRP A 213 -9.46 12.36 0.36
N PRO A 214 -9.06 12.05 -0.87
CA PRO A 214 -9.47 10.84 -1.53
C PRO A 214 -8.91 9.60 -0.83
N LYS A 215 -9.67 8.51 -0.84
CA LYS A 215 -9.24 7.22 -0.28
C LYS A 215 -8.15 6.55 -1.10
N TYR A 216 -8.01 6.93 -2.37
CA TYR A 216 -7.01 6.42 -3.30
C TYR A 216 -6.29 7.58 -3.97
N THR A 217 -4.98 7.46 -4.10
CA THR A 217 -4.14 8.49 -4.71
C THR A 217 -3.07 7.85 -5.60
N PRO A 218 -2.67 8.49 -6.71
CA PRO A 218 -1.49 8.10 -7.45
C PRO A 218 -0.23 8.16 -6.57
N GLU A 219 0.61 7.14 -6.67
CA GLU A 219 1.84 7.02 -5.89
C GLU A 219 3.01 6.64 -6.80
N PRO A 220 3.90 7.59 -7.12
CA PRO A 220 5.17 7.25 -7.73
C PRO A 220 6.03 6.49 -6.73
N GLY A 221 6.71 5.45 -7.18
CA GLY A 221 7.58 4.63 -6.35
C GLY A 221 8.94 4.45 -6.98
N LEU A 222 9.96 4.39 -6.14
CA LEU A 222 11.31 4.02 -6.56
C LEU A 222 11.91 3.11 -5.49
N HIS A 223 11.87 1.81 -5.78
CA HIS A 223 12.45 0.79 -4.91
C HIS A 223 13.87 0.48 -5.36
N PHE A 224 14.67 0.00 -4.45
CA PHE A 224 16.02 -0.48 -4.72
C PHE A 224 16.34 -1.65 -3.82
N GLY A 225 17.31 -2.46 -4.23
CA GLY A 225 17.69 -3.59 -3.40
C GLY A 225 18.89 -4.36 -3.94
N PHE A 226 19.20 -5.41 -3.19
CA PHE A 226 20.29 -6.34 -3.45
C PHE A 226 19.74 -7.75 -3.61
N ASN A 227 20.19 -8.45 -4.66
CA ASN A 227 19.81 -9.82 -4.99
C ASN A 227 20.93 -10.81 -4.63
N PHE A 228 20.56 -11.99 -4.11
CA PHE A 228 21.51 -13.06 -3.73
C PHE A 228 20.92 -14.46 -3.87
#